data_f4eaf6360eab718f045f5e35c91b2251
#
_entry.id   f4eaf6360eab718f045f5e35c91b2251
#
_cell.length_a   1.000
_cell.length_b   1.000
_cell.length_c   1.000
_cell.angle_alpha   90.00
_cell.angle_beta   90.00
_cell.angle_gamma   90.00
#
_symmetry.space_group_name_H-M   'P 1'
#
loop_
_entity.id
_entity.type
_entity.pdbx_description
1 polymer ?
#
loop_
_entity_poly.entity_id
_entity_poly.type
_entity_poly.pdbx_seq_one_letter_code
_entity_poly.pdbx_strand_id
1 'polypeptide(L)'
;IERKGTIVKAYYPINGLTDIVLRVSDLVRANDGRTLSKEIEQHFEQEVIAPAIDIPISGTILPDGRNLTFPFRAVNLAAVDVEVVKIYTDNVMTFLQENEIDETYRLRRVGRLIYKQTIRLDNDKSLNLHQWQNFSIDLKNLFREERGAIYNIRLSLSKAYSPYAKAEAGDIKIVSGITESDRDEWDKDYAYINRQAADYNWYDYEWRESDDPSKDSYYMSTKHMPEYNLMASNMGLIVKRADADKLWCTATNLMTASAMGGVRITAFN
;
A
#
# COMPACT_ATOMS: atom_id res chain seq x y z
N ILE A 1 -30.25 13.55 11.12
CA ILE A 1 -30.41 14.18 12.44
C ILE A 1 -31.22 13.23 13.31
N GLU A 2 -30.71 12.87 14.47
CA GLU A 2 -31.40 12.06 15.48
C GLU A 2 -31.62 12.88 16.73
N ARG A 3 -32.77 12.73 17.36
CA ARG A 3 -33.10 13.39 18.63
C ARG A 3 -33.34 12.35 19.72
N LYS A 4 -32.63 12.48 20.84
CA LYS A 4 -32.84 11.66 22.03
C LYS A 4 -32.91 12.57 23.28
N GLY A 5 -34.13 12.83 23.73
CA GLY A 5 -34.35 13.78 24.83
C GLY A 5 -33.91 15.19 24.48
N THR A 6 -33.01 15.74 25.25
CA THR A 6 -32.38 17.06 25.04
C THR A 6 -31.16 17.06 24.11
N ILE A 7 -30.74 15.90 23.65
CA ILE A 7 -29.58 15.73 22.77
C ILE A 7 -30.04 15.61 21.32
N VAL A 8 -29.47 16.45 20.46
CA VAL A 8 -29.63 16.36 19.01
C VAL A 8 -28.28 15.93 18.43
N LYS A 9 -28.26 14.82 17.67
CA LYS A 9 -27.09 14.36 16.92
C LYS A 9 -27.28 14.66 15.45
N ALA A 10 -26.38 15.42 14.88
CA ALA A 10 -26.29 15.65 13.45
C ALA A 10 -25.14 14.81 12.89
N TYR A 11 -25.44 13.98 11.90
CA TYR A 11 -24.45 13.19 11.16
C TYR A 11 -24.17 13.90 9.85
N TYR A 12 -22.91 14.14 9.59
CA TYR A 12 -22.45 14.77 8.37
C TYR A 12 -21.65 13.73 7.54
N PRO A 13 -21.95 13.54 6.25
CA PRO A 13 -21.15 12.67 5.39
C PRO A 13 -19.77 13.28 5.19
N ILE A 14 -18.73 12.50 5.45
CA ILE A 14 -17.33 12.90 5.22
C ILE A 14 -17.05 12.82 3.72
N ASN A 15 -16.97 13.97 3.06
CA ASN A 15 -16.76 14.10 1.62
C ASN A 15 -15.49 14.89 1.30
N GLY A 16 -14.38 14.61 1.97
CA GLY A 16 -13.09 15.28 1.72
C GLY A 16 -12.77 16.38 2.73
N LEU A 17 -11.84 17.27 2.34
CA LEU A 17 -11.43 18.43 3.13
C LEU A 17 -12.56 19.45 3.19
N THR A 18 -13.30 19.53 4.29
CA THR A 18 -14.37 20.50 4.46
C THR A 18 -14.39 21.04 5.87
N ASP A 19 -14.45 22.37 5.99
CA ASP A 19 -14.85 23.02 7.22
C ASP A 19 -16.34 22.81 7.42
N ILE A 20 -16.71 22.31 8.57
CA ILE A 20 -18.11 22.11 8.94
C ILE A 20 -18.54 23.30 9.79
N VAL A 21 -19.58 23.99 9.34
CA VAL A 21 -20.18 25.08 10.10
C VAL A 21 -21.55 24.63 10.60
N LEU A 22 -21.68 24.46 11.90
CA LEU A 22 -22.97 24.21 12.55
C LEU A 22 -23.62 25.55 12.91
N ARG A 23 -24.78 25.82 12.32
CA ARG A 23 -25.61 26.97 12.66
C ARG A 23 -26.89 26.51 13.37
N VAL A 24 -27.15 27.10 14.52
CA VAL A 24 -28.40 26.89 15.25
C VAL A 24 -29.13 28.23 15.32
N SER A 25 -30.27 28.29 14.63
CA SER A 25 -31.11 29.51 14.55
C SER A 25 -31.62 29.91 15.90
N ASP A 26 -31.74 31.20 16.14
CA ASP A 26 -32.39 31.80 17.29
C ASP A 26 -33.92 31.49 17.38
N LEU A 27 -34.50 31.02 16.26
CA LEU A 27 -35.90 30.57 16.21
C LEU A 27 -36.14 29.22 16.91
N VAL A 28 -35.09 28.50 17.31
CA VAL A 28 -35.22 27.25 18.08
C VAL A 28 -35.85 27.53 19.42
N ARG A 29 -36.96 26.84 19.71
CA ARG A 29 -37.72 26.98 20.96
C ARG A 29 -37.51 25.78 21.87
N ALA A 30 -37.27 26.07 23.14
CA ALA A 30 -37.32 25.08 24.21
C ALA A 30 -38.77 24.70 24.54
N ASN A 31 -38.98 23.58 25.24
CA ASN A 31 -40.29 23.14 25.65
C ASN A 31 -41.03 24.12 26.58
N ASP A 32 -40.30 24.99 27.25
CA ASP A 32 -40.82 26.05 28.13
C ASP A 32 -41.06 27.38 27.39
N GLY A 33 -40.92 27.39 26.05
CA GLY A 33 -41.18 28.52 25.18
C GLY A 33 -40.02 29.52 25.05
N ARG A 34 -38.90 29.33 25.76
CA ARG A 34 -37.71 30.19 25.61
C ARG A 34 -37.06 29.95 24.24
N THR A 35 -36.50 31.01 23.67
CA THR A 35 -35.71 30.99 22.44
C THR A 35 -34.26 31.31 22.73
N LEU A 36 -33.37 31.01 21.79
CA LEU A 36 -31.99 31.47 21.87
C LEU A 36 -31.95 33.00 21.76
N SER A 37 -31.04 33.62 22.49
CA SER A 37 -30.86 35.10 22.46
C SER A 37 -30.19 35.58 21.18
N LYS A 38 -29.48 34.68 20.49
CA LYS A 38 -28.81 34.89 19.20
C LYS A 38 -28.55 33.56 18.52
N GLU A 39 -28.38 33.60 17.21
CA GLU A 39 -27.88 32.48 16.43
C GLU A 39 -26.53 32.01 16.99
N ILE A 40 -26.36 30.68 17.05
CA ILE A 40 -25.09 30.04 17.41
C ILE A 40 -24.45 29.54 16.14
N GLU A 41 -23.22 29.97 15.88
CA GLU A 41 -22.39 29.45 14.82
C GLU A 41 -21.14 28.79 15.43
N GLN A 42 -20.89 27.56 15.09
CA GLN A 42 -19.73 26.78 15.55
C GLN A 42 -19.03 26.18 14.38
N HIS A 43 -17.74 26.50 14.23
CA HIS A 43 -16.86 25.93 13.25
C HIS A 43 -16.20 24.66 13.81
N PHE A 44 -16.18 23.60 13.00
CA PHE A 44 -15.47 22.36 13.28
C PHE A 44 -14.49 22.11 12.14
N GLU A 45 -13.23 22.03 12.48
CA GLU A 45 -12.22 21.48 11.56
C GLU A 45 -12.35 19.96 11.59
N GLN A 46 -12.57 19.37 10.42
CA GLN A 46 -12.58 17.92 10.30
C GLN A 46 -11.15 17.43 10.20
N GLU A 47 -10.74 16.59 11.14
CA GLU A 47 -9.49 15.85 11.02
C GLU A 47 -9.61 14.85 9.86
N VAL A 48 -8.93 15.14 8.76
CA VAL A 48 -8.92 14.28 7.56
C VAL A 48 -7.79 13.29 7.70
N ILE A 49 -8.10 12.01 7.52
CA ILE A 49 -7.08 10.97 7.46
C ILE A 49 -6.13 11.31 6.31
N ALA A 50 -4.84 11.34 6.57
CA ALA A 50 -3.85 11.56 5.52
C ALA A 50 -3.94 10.47 4.43
N PRO A 51 -3.68 10.79 3.15
CA PRO A 51 -3.67 9.79 2.08
C PRO A 51 -2.66 8.69 2.40
N ALA A 52 -3.10 7.46 2.44
CA ALA A 52 -2.22 6.37 2.87
C ALA A 52 -2.56 5.05 2.18
N ILE A 53 -1.54 4.20 2.12
CA ILE A 53 -1.63 2.81 1.65
C ILE A 53 -1.13 1.91 2.77
N ASP A 54 -1.81 0.77 2.96
CA ASP A 54 -1.42 -0.24 3.94
C ASP A 54 -1.54 -1.64 3.33
N ILE A 55 -0.63 -2.53 3.70
CA ILE A 55 -0.59 -3.93 3.26
C ILE A 55 -0.92 -4.82 4.45
N PRO A 56 -2.19 -5.26 4.62
CA PRO A 56 -2.66 -5.97 5.81
C PRO A 56 -2.39 -7.48 5.74
N ILE A 57 -1.20 -7.88 5.29
CA ILE A 57 -0.80 -9.30 5.20
C ILE A 57 0.44 -9.57 6.03
N SER A 58 0.62 -10.81 6.40
CA SER A 58 1.81 -11.30 7.11
C SER A 58 2.30 -12.58 6.45
N GLY A 59 3.63 -12.79 6.48
CA GLY A 59 4.27 -13.96 5.89
C GLY A 59 4.57 -13.79 4.39
N THR A 60 5.71 -14.28 3.98
CA THR A 60 6.31 -14.07 2.66
C THR A 60 5.94 -15.14 1.62
N ILE A 61 5.22 -16.19 2.03
CA ILE A 61 4.84 -17.28 1.13
C ILE A 61 3.37 -17.14 0.74
N LEU A 62 3.13 -17.03 -0.56
CA LEU A 62 1.79 -17.06 -1.15
C LEU A 62 1.58 -18.43 -1.80
N PRO A 63 0.69 -19.29 -1.27
CA PRO A 63 0.37 -20.56 -1.88
C PRO A 63 -0.19 -20.39 -3.30
N ASP A 64 0.27 -21.20 -4.24
CA ASP A 64 -0.17 -21.20 -5.64
C ASP A 64 -1.61 -21.73 -5.75
N GLY A 65 -2.56 -20.91 -5.39
CA GLY A 65 -4.00 -21.19 -5.43
C GLY A 65 -4.67 -20.64 -6.69
N ARG A 66 -5.98 -20.87 -6.80
CA ARG A 66 -6.79 -20.35 -7.92
C ARG A 66 -6.88 -18.81 -7.95
N ASN A 67 -6.66 -18.17 -6.80
CA ASN A 67 -6.79 -16.72 -6.62
C ASN A 67 -5.49 -16.13 -6.04
N LEU A 68 -4.49 -15.95 -6.89
CA LEU A 68 -3.27 -15.22 -6.55
C LEU A 68 -3.57 -13.72 -6.57
N THR A 69 -4.14 -13.20 -5.49
CA THR A 69 -4.43 -11.78 -5.33
C THR A 69 -3.61 -11.21 -4.20
N PHE A 70 -3.10 -10.00 -4.40
CA PHE A 70 -2.38 -9.24 -3.38
C PHE A 70 -3.32 -8.19 -2.78
N PRO A 71 -3.74 -8.33 -1.51
CA PRO A 71 -4.61 -7.36 -0.87
C PRO A 71 -3.83 -6.14 -0.38
N PHE A 72 -4.46 -4.98 -0.49
CA PHE A 72 -3.99 -3.75 0.13
C PHE A 72 -5.18 -2.89 0.55
N ARG A 73 -4.92 -1.90 1.40
CA ARG A 73 -5.91 -0.89 1.78
C ARG A 73 -5.42 0.48 1.39
N ALA A 74 -6.33 1.35 1.02
CA ALA A 74 -6.03 2.74 0.74
C ALA A 74 -7.10 3.67 1.31
N VAL A 75 -6.70 4.89 1.63
CA VAL A 75 -7.58 5.96 2.10
C VAL A 75 -7.15 7.28 1.46
N ASN A 76 -8.13 8.10 1.09
CA ASN A 76 -7.94 9.41 0.46
C ASN A 76 -7.05 9.38 -0.79
N LEU A 77 -7.19 8.31 -1.59
CA LEU A 77 -6.48 8.13 -2.86
C LEU A 77 -7.46 7.69 -3.95
N ALA A 78 -7.41 8.36 -5.10
CA ALA A 78 -8.18 8.01 -6.30
C ALA A 78 -7.43 6.99 -7.18
N ALA A 79 -6.12 6.83 -6.98
CA ALA A 79 -5.29 5.86 -7.67
C ALA A 79 -4.08 5.46 -6.81
N VAL A 80 -3.41 4.36 -7.20
CA VAL A 80 -2.11 3.94 -6.67
C VAL A 80 -1.24 3.47 -7.82
N ASP A 81 0.07 3.68 -7.72
CA ASP A 81 1.04 3.09 -8.63
C ASP A 81 1.55 1.78 -8.06
N VAL A 82 1.63 0.78 -8.92
CA VAL A 82 2.07 -0.57 -8.60
C VAL A 82 3.28 -0.90 -9.42
N GLU A 83 4.35 -1.29 -8.76
CA GLU A 83 5.55 -1.85 -9.39
C GLU A 83 5.80 -3.25 -8.82
N VAL A 84 6.26 -4.17 -9.67
CA VAL A 84 6.69 -5.50 -9.23
C VAL A 84 8.11 -5.76 -9.72
N VAL A 85 8.99 -6.04 -8.77
CA VAL A 85 10.36 -6.47 -9.03
C VAL A 85 10.45 -7.96 -8.82
N LYS A 86 10.98 -8.69 -9.80
CA LYS A 86 11.21 -10.13 -9.72
C LYS A 86 12.68 -10.40 -9.41
N ILE A 87 12.94 -11.12 -8.34
CA ILE A 87 14.22 -11.74 -8.03
C ILE A 87 14.16 -13.16 -8.53
N TYR A 88 14.92 -13.45 -9.59
CA TYR A 88 14.92 -14.76 -10.24
C TYR A 88 15.43 -15.86 -9.31
N THR A 89 14.95 -17.08 -9.48
CA THR A 89 15.30 -18.22 -8.61
C THR A 89 16.81 -18.40 -8.48
N ASP A 90 17.57 -18.22 -9.57
CA ASP A 90 19.03 -18.32 -9.56
C ASP A 90 19.71 -17.22 -8.74
N ASN A 91 19.04 -16.09 -8.52
CA ASN A 91 19.56 -14.95 -7.77
C ASN A 91 19.09 -14.95 -6.30
N VAL A 92 18.17 -15.84 -5.91
CA VAL A 92 17.63 -15.86 -4.53
C VAL A 92 18.74 -16.07 -3.51
N MET A 93 19.72 -16.93 -3.79
CA MET A 93 20.86 -17.14 -2.88
C MET A 93 21.70 -15.87 -2.73
N THR A 94 21.95 -15.15 -3.83
CA THR A 94 22.70 -13.87 -3.79
C THR A 94 21.90 -12.81 -3.04
N PHE A 95 20.58 -12.78 -3.21
CA PHE A 95 19.69 -11.89 -2.45
C PHE A 95 19.79 -12.16 -0.94
N LEU A 96 19.73 -13.42 -0.52
CA LEU A 96 19.77 -13.83 0.89
C LEU A 96 21.15 -13.67 1.56
N GLN A 97 22.21 -13.35 0.80
CA GLN A 97 23.51 -12.98 1.39
C GLN A 97 23.50 -11.59 2.01
N GLU A 98 22.67 -10.66 1.51
CA GLU A 98 22.61 -9.28 1.97
C GLU A 98 21.24 -8.93 2.61
N ASN A 99 20.23 -9.82 2.53
CA ASN A 99 18.87 -9.57 2.96
C ASN A 99 18.27 -10.75 3.73
N GLU A 100 17.34 -10.47 4.63
CA GLU A 100 16.33 -11.43 5.01
C GLU A 100 15.25 -11.51 3.94
N ILE A 101 14.36 -12.52 4.00
CA ILE A 101 13.38 -12.76 2.92
C ILE A 101 12.37 -11.62 2.75
N ASP A 102 12.13 -10.84 3.79
CA ASP A 102 11.23 -9.68 3.83
C ASP A 102 11.95 -8.33 3.66
N GLU A 103 13.26 -8.34 3.55
CA GLU A 103 14.05 -7.12 3.30
C GLU A 103 14.15 -6.78 1.81
N THR A 104 14.52 -5.53 1.51
CA THR A 104 14.48 -4.99 0.15
C THR A 104 15.74 -4.22 -0.25
N TYR A 105 16.85 -4.53 0.42
CA TYR A 105 18.11 -3.85 0.15
C TYR A 105 18.71 -4.27 -1.20
N ARG A 106 19.10 -3.30 -2.00
CA ARG A 106 19.79 -3.47 -3.30
C ARG A 106 19.10 -4.41 -4.31
N LEU A 107 17.78 -4.42 -4.36
CA LEU A 107 17.02 -5.30 -5.26
C LEU A 107 17.44 -5.20 -6.74
N ARG A 108 17.97 -4.07 -7.18
CA ARG A 108 18.41 -3.88 -8.57
C ARG A 108 19.56 -4.78 -9.00
N ARG A 109 20.38 -5.23 -8.06
CA ARG A 109 21.49 -6.15 -8.35
C ARG A 109 21.04 -7.57 -8.63
N VAL A 110 19.93 -7.97 -8.06
CA VAL A 110 19.46 -9.38 -8.06
C VAL A 110 18.15 -9.58 -8.78
N GLY A 111 17.40 -8.51 -9.04
CA GLY A 111 16.07 -8.55 -9.63
C GLY A 111 15.89 -7.61 -10.81
N ARG A 112 14.72 -7.68 -11.43
CA ARG A 112 14.28 -6.80 -12.52
C ARG A 112 12.87 -6.32 -12.31
N LEU A 113 12.59 -5.09 -12.69
CA LEU A 113 11.24 -4.55 -12.78
C LEU A 113 10.50 -5.29 -13.91
N ILE A 114 9.42 -5.98 -13.56
CA ILE A 114 8.64 -6.80 -14.51
C ILE A 114 7.22 -6.29 -14.72
N TYR A 115 6.75 -5.39 -13.86
CA TYR A 115 5.40 -4.83 -13.94
C TYR A 115 5.39 -3.40 -13.40
N LYS A 116 4.66 -2.52 -14.10
CA LYS A 116 4.42 -1.14 -13.68
C LYS A 116 3.07 -0.70 -14.20
N GLN A 117 2.19 -0.24 -13.31
CA GLN A 117 0.85 0.21 -13.68
C GLN A 117 0.25 1.14 -12.63
N THR A 118 -0.49 2.16 -13.07
CA THR A 118 -1.38 2.93 -12.21
C THR A 118 -2.75 2.26 -12.15
N ILE A 119 -3.26 2.00 -10.95
CA ILE A 119 -4.58 1.40 -10.71
C ILE A 119 -5.51 2.49 -10.18
N ARG A 120 -6.63 2.71 -10.87
CA ARG A 120 -7.71 3.62 -10.42
C ARG A 120 -8.52 2.94 -9.34
N LEU A 121 -8.70 3.64 -8.21
CA LEU A 121 -9.49 3.18 -7.06
C LEU A 121 -10.90 3.78 -7.05
N ASP A 122 -11.12 4.86 -7.80
CA ASP A 122 -12.37 5.62 -7.86
C ASP A 122 -13.32 5.14 -8.98
N ASN A 123 -13.05 4.01 -9.60
CA ASN A 123 -13.91 3.42 -10.64
C ASN A 123 -15.27 3.00 -10.08
N ASP A 124 -15.32 2.50 -8.86
CA ASP A 124 -16.56 2.19 -8.15
C ASP A 124 -17.02 3.41 -7.35
N LYS A 125 -18.02 4.10 -7.87
CA LYS A 125 -18.59 5.31 -7.26
C LYS A 125 -19.38 5.03 -5.96
N SER A 126 -19.62 3.78 -5.60
CA SER A 126 -20.25 3.40 -4.33
C SER A 126 -19.26 3.42 -3.15
N LEU A 127 -17.95 3.39 -3.42
CA LEU A 127 -16.92 3.40 -2.39
C LEU A 127 -16.70 4.80 -1.83
N ASN A 128 -16.66 4.91 -0.51
CA ASN A 128 -16.22 6.12 0.16
C ASN A 128 -14.70 6.09 0.36
N LEU A 129 -13.95 6.68 -0.56
CA LEU A 129 -12.49 6.73 -0.51
C LEU A 129 -11.91 7.58 0.64
N HIS A 130 -12.74 8.36 1.34
CA HIS A 130 -12.33 9.10 2.54
C HIS A 130 -12.23 8.22 3.79
N GLN A 131 -12.52 6.94 3.65
CA GLN A 131 -12.35 5.90 4.66
C GLN A 131 -11.47 4.78 4.09
N TRP A 132 -10.84 4.01 4.97
CA TRP A 132 -10.07 2.85 4.55
C TRP A 132 -10.92 1.87 3.74
N GLN A 133 -10.52 1.62 2.50
CA GLN A 133 -11.13 0.67 1.59
C GLN A 133 -10.16 -0.46 1.25
N ASN A 134 -10.69 -1.66 1.05
CA ASN A 134 -9.91 -2.84 0.68
C ASN A 134 -9.89 -2.99 -0.84
N PHE A 135 -8.70 -3.23 -1.38
CA PHE A 135 -8.46 -3.48 -2.79
C PHE A 135 -7.61 -4.73 -2.97
N SER A 136 -7.49 -5.21 -4.19
CA SER A 136 -6.61 -6.32 -4.52
C SER A 136 -6.05 -6.21 -5.92
N ILE A 137 -4.84 -6.73 -6.10
CA ILE A 137 -4.14 -6.83 -7.38
C ILE A 137 -4.13 -8.30 -7.81
N ASP A 138 -4.54 -8.59 -9.05
CA ASP A 138 -4.42 -9.94 -9.62
C ASP A 138 -2.98 -10.20 -10.07
N LEU A 139 -2.32 -11.11 -9.40
CA LEU A 139 -0.92 -11.47 -9.64
C LEU A 139 -0.77 -12.75 -10.46
N LYS A 140 -1.87 -13.39 -10.91
CA LYS A 140 -1.83 -14.71 -11.57
C LYS A 140 -0.85 -14.78 -12.72
N ASN A 141 -0.85 -13.76 -13.58
CA ASN A 141 0.00 -13.77 -14.78
C ASN A 141 1.47 -13.53 -14.44
N LEU A 142 1.76 -12.84 -13.35
CA LEU A 142 3.13 -12.54 -12.91
C LEU A 142 3.80 -13.74 -12.25
N PHE A 143 3.05 -14.52 -11.44
CA PHE A 143 3.61 -15.62 -10.65
C PHE A 143 3.70 -16.96 -11.40
N ARG A 144 2.97 -17.14 -12.51
CA ARG A 144 2.97 -18.41 -13.24
C ARG A 144 4.29 -18.74 -13.92
N GLU A 145 5.10 -17.75 -14.21
CA GLU A 145 6.28 -17.90 -15.04
C GLU A 145 7.45 -18.58 -14.32
N GLU A 146 7.59 -18.40 -13.00
CA GLU A 146 8.74 -18.95 -12.27
C GLU A 146 8.43 -19.20 -10.79
N ARG A 147 8.31 -20.46 -10.42
CA ARG A 147 8.16 -20.89 -9.03
C ARG A 147 9.47 -20.76 -8.27
N GLY A 148 9.39 -20.27 -7.02
CA GLY A 148 10.56 -20.09 -6.17
C GLY A 148 11.27 -18.75 -6.36
N ALA A 149 10.88 -17.95 -7.35
CA ALA A 149 11.29 -16.54 -7.43
C ALA A 149 10.64 -15.72 -6.31
N ILE A 150 11.31 -14.64 -5.90
CA ILE A 150 10.74 -13.66 -4.97
C ILE A 150 10.22 -12.47 -5.79
N TYR A 151 9.03 -12.02 -5.46
CA TYR A 151 8.37 -10.88 -6.09
C TYR A 151 8.21 -9.78 -5.04
N ASN A 152 8.93 -8.68 -5.22
CA ASN A 152 8.77 -7.48 -4.41
C ASN A 152 7.69 -6.61 -5.03
N ILE A 153 6.57 -6.45 -4.33
CA ILE A 153 5.45 -5.61 -4.73
C ILE A 153 5.60 -4.28 -4.04
N ARG A 154 5.58 -3.20 -4.81
CA ARG A 154 5.73 -1.83 -4.35
C ARG A 154 4.48 -1.05 -4.67
N LEU A 155 3.96 -0.35 -3.68
CA LEU A 155 2.85 0.55 -3.85
C LEU A 155 3.32 1.98 -3.57
N SER A 156 2.96 2.90 -4.45
CA SER A 156 3.29 4.32 -4.26
C SER A 156 2.08 5.20 -4.52
N LEU A 157 2.13 6.40 -3.98
CA LEU A 157 1.06 7.39 -4.06
C LEU A 157 1.62 8.69 -4.65
N SER A 158 0.75 9.46 -5.29
CA SER A 158 1.07 10.80 -5.78
C SER A 158 0.11 11.81 -5.18
N LYS A 159 0.55 13.04 -5.01
CA LYS A 159 -0.31 14.15 -4.58
C LYS A 159 -1.49 14.35 -5.54
N ALA A 160 -1.27 14.10 -6.85
CA ALA A 160 -2.31 14.15 -7.87
C ALA A 160 -3.46 13.15 -7.63
N TYR A 161 -3.23 12.09 -6.86
CA TYR A 161 -4.24 11.06 -6.52
C TYR A 161 -5.02 11.39 -5.25
N SER A 162 -4.63 12.42 -4.53
CA SER A 162 -5.11 12.77 -3.20
C SER A 162 -6.05 13.99 -3.23
N PRO A 163 -6.87 14.22 -2.18
CA PRO A 163 -7.65 15.43 -2.03
C PRO A 163 -6.81 16.72 -1.94
N TYR A 164 -5.50 16.60 -1.69
CA TYR A 164 -4.57 17.72 -1.63
C TYR A 164 -4.05 18.14 -3.03
N ALA A 165 -4.44 17.44 -4.10
CA ALA A 165 -4.20 17.89 -5.44
C ALA A 165 -4.90 19.24 -5.67
N LYS A 166 -4.22 20.20 -6.30
CA LYS A 166 -4.86 21.44 -6.75
C LYS A 166 -5.90 21.07 -7.80
N ALA A 167 -7.01 21.81 -7.82
CA ALA A 167 -8.09 21.62 -8.83
C ALA A 167 -7.60 21.71 -10.29
N GLU A 168 -6.42 22.32 -10.50
CA GLU A 168 -5.73 22.45 -11.79
C GLU A 168 -4.77 21.27 -12.09
N ALA A 169 -4.52 20.37 -11.11
CA ALA A 169 -3.79 19.15 -11.37
C ALA A 169 -4.68 18.29 -12.28
N GLY A 170 -4.32 18.30 -13.57
CA GLY A 170 -5.06 17.63 -14.64
C GLY A 170 -5.39 16.17 -14.34
N ASP A 171 -5.94 15.48 -15.31
CA ASP A 171 -6.29 14.07 -15.22
C ASP A 171 -5.14 13.24 -14.65
N ILE A 172 -5.47 12.31 -13.76
CA ILE A 172 -4.51 11.34 -13.20
C ILE A 172 -3.77 10.67 -14.37
N LYS A 173 -2.46 10.84 -14.39
CA LYS A 173 -1.60 10.20 -15.39
C LYS A 173 -1.58 8.69 -15.16
N ILE A 174 -2.16 7.95 -16.07
CA ILE A 174 -2.19 6.49 -16.02
C ILE A 174 -0.92 5.94 -16.67
N VAL A 175 -0.10 5.30 -15.87
CA VAL A 175 1.04 4.50 -16.35
C VAL A 175 0.53 3.10 -16.69
N SER A 176 0.88 2.61 -17.88
CA SER A 176 0.51 1.27 -18.33
C SER A 176 1.73 0.61 -18.99
N GLY A 177 2.41 -0.20 -18.18
CA GLY A 177 3.59 -0.95 -18.61
C GLY A 177 4.92 -0.24 -18.35
N ILE A 178 5.99 -0.97 -18.61
CA ILE A 178 7.38 -0.56 -18.41
C ILE A 178 7.89 0.08 -19.69
N THR A 179 8.45 1.27 -19.60
CA THR A 179 9.08 1.99 -20.71
C THR A 179 10.57 1.63 -20.82
N GLU A 180 11.20 2.03 -21.92
CA GLU A 180 12.65 1.93 -22.08
C GLU A 180 13.38 2.78 -21.03
N SER A 181 12.88 3.97 -20.75
CA SER A 181 13.41 4.83 -19.70
C SER A 181 13.37 4.17 -18.32
N ASP A 182 12.32 3.42 -17.99
CA ASP A 182 12.23 2.69 -16.72
C ASP A 182 13.32 1.61 -16.61
N ARG A 183 13.65 0.96 -17.75
CA ARG A 183 14.73 -0.05 -17.81
C ARG A 183 16.09 0.58 -17.64
N ASP A 184 16.34 1.69 -18.34
CA ASP A 184 17.60 2.43 -18.24
C ASP A 184 17.82 2.97 -16.82
N GLU A 185 16.76 3.50 -16.19
CA GLU A 185 16.80 3.95 -14.80
C GLU A 185 17.04 2.76 -13.84
N TRP A 186 16.44 1.61 -14.12
CA TRP A 186 16.65 0.42 -13.32
C TRP A 186 18.11 -0.05 -13.32
N ASP A 187 18.81 0.07 -14.42
CA ASP A 187 20.20 -0.36 -14.57
C ASP A 187 21.22 0.59 -13.96
N LYS A 188 20.80 1.77 -13.47
CA LYS A 188 21.67 2.72 -12.75
C LYS A 188 21.85 2.32 -11.29
N ASP A 189 23.08 2.25 -10.79
CA ASP A 189 23.44 1.68 -9.48
C ASP A 189 22.98 2.52 -8.25
N TYR A 190 22.65 3.80 -8.41
CA TYR A 190 22.22 4.68 -7.31
C TYR A 190 20.72 4.76 -7.12
N ALA A 191 20.06 3.84 -7.55
CA ALA A 191 18.63 3.86 -7.75
C ALA A 191 17.78 3.53 -6.54
N TYR A 192 18.32 3.30 -5.36
CA TYR A 192 17.50 3.30 -4.15
C TYR A 192 16.89 4.68 -3.83
N ILE A 193 17.45 5.73 -4.46
CA ILE A 193 16.95 7.11 -4.39
C ILE A 193 15.69 7.28 -5.26
N ASN A 194 15.46 6.44 -6.26
CA ASN A 194 14.43 6.63 -7.29
C ASN A 194 13.19 5.75 -7.07
N ARG A 195 12.72 5.62 -5.84
CA ARG A 195 11.36 5.18 -5.55
C ARG A 195 10.38 6.34 -5.68
N GLN A 196 10.54 7.15 -6.70
CA GLN A 196 9.71 8.32 -6.86
C GLN A 196 8.60 8.01 -7.85
N ALA A 197 7.39 8.43 -7.50
CA ALA A 197 6.43 8.75 -8.52
C ALA A 197 7.15 9.66 -9.54
N ALA A 198 7.05 9.36 -10.82
CA ALA A 198 7.84 9.94 -11.91
C ALA A 198 7.80 11.49 -12.04
N ASP A 199 7.02 12.16 -11.22
CA ASP A 199 6.72 13.59 -11.31
C ASP A 199 7.42 14.43 -10.24
N TYR A 200 8.29 13.84 -9.38
CA TYR A 200 8.98 14.58 -8.32
C TYR A 200 10.49 14.64 -8.55
N ASN A 201 11.05 15.83 -8.28
CA ASN A 201 12.49 16.02 -8.29
C ASN A 201 13.05 15.78 -6.88
N TRP A 202 13.96 14.81 -6.73
CA TRP A 202 14.56 14.50 -5.44
C TRP A 202 15.24 15.70 -4.75
N TYR A 203 15.77 16.64 -5.49
CA TYR A 203 16.37 17.85 -4.92
C TYR A 203 15.39 18.75 -4.17
N ASP A 204 14.08 18.56 -4.40
CA ASP A 204 13.00 19.31 -3.75
C ASP A 204 12.51 18.60 -2.46
N TYR A 205 13.10 17.46 -2.09
CA TYR A 205 12.72 16.72 -0.90
C TYR A 205 13.18 17.42 0.39
N GLU A 206 12.20 17.81 1.23
CA GLU A 206 12.43 18.37 2.56
C GLU A 206 11.91 17.39 3.63
N TRP A 207 12.81 16.74 4.35
CA TRP A 207 12.49 15.70 5.32
C TRP A 207 11.54 16.16 6.44
N ARG A 208 11.56 17.44 6.83
CA ARG A 208 10.68 18.02 7.85
C ARG A 208 9.25 18.13 7.39
N GLU A 209 9.02 18.15 6.09
CA GLU A 209 7.70 18.20 5.47
C GLU A 209 7.16 16.82 5.08
N SER A 210 7.91 15.76 5.36
CA SER A 210 7.56 14.39 4.95
C SER A 210 6.31 13.81 5.63
N ASP A 211 5.84 14.43 6.69
CA ASP A 211 4.63 14.01 7.41
C ASP A 211 3.41 14.94 7.13
N ASP A 212 3.58 15.98 6.30
CA ASP A 212 2.51 16.91 5.90
C ASP A 212 1.95 16.54 4.50
N PRO A 213 0.71 16.02 4.41
CA PRO A 213 0.13 15.60 3.13
C PRO A 213 -0.20 16.75 2.18
N SER A 214 -0.08 18.01 2.60
CA SER A 214 -0.18 19.17 1.72
C SER A 214 1.11 19.42 0.91
N LYS A 215 2.21 18.78 1.29
CA LYS A 215 3.55 18.94 0.74
C LYS A 215 3.96 17.80 -0.19
N ASP A 216 4.76 18.11 -1.18
CA ASP A 216 5.25 17.10 -2.14
C ASP A 216 6.18 16.10 -1.48
N SER A 217 6.96 16.52 -0.46
CA SER A 217 7.86 15.65 0.32
C SER A 217 7.14 14.49 1.02
N TYR A 218 5.84 14.63 1.35
CA TYR A 218 5.02 13.53 1.85
C TYR A 218 4.97 12.37 0.85
N TYR A 219 4.69 12.69 -0.42
CA TYR A 219 4.54 11.72 -1.51
C TYR A 219 5.89 11.21 -2.04
N MET A 220 6.99 11.82 -1.64
CA MET A 220 8.36 11.39 -1.96
C MET A 220 8.94 10.48 -0.87
N SER A 221 8.34 10.46 0.31
CA SER A 221 8.84 9.70 1.45
C SER A 221 8.54 8.21 1.32
N THR A 222 9.57 7.38 1.46
CA THR A 222 9.42 5.91 1.48
C THR A 222 8.57 5.39 2.64
N LYS A 223 8.35 6.19 3.69
CA LYS A 223 7.43 5.87 4.79
C LYS A 223 6.00 5.61 4.30
N HIS A 224 5.60 6.27 3.20
CA HIS A 224 4.25 6.22 2.64
C HIS A 224 4.14 5.31 1.41
N MET A 225 5.26 4.64 1.05
CA MET A 225 5.36 3.74 -0.10
C MET A 225 5.63 2.31 0.37
N PRO A 226 4.63 1.58 0.86
CA PRO A 226 4.82 0.24 1.37
C PRO A 226 5.27 -0.71 0.26
N GLU A 227 6.14 -1.63 0.63
CA GLU A 227 6.59 -2.72 -0.23
C GLU A 227 6.56 -4.04 0.51
N TYR A 228 6.42 -5.13 -0.24
CA TYR A 228 6.25 -6.44 0.33
C TYR A 228 6.84 -7.54 -0.56
N ASN A 229 7.60 -8.45 0.03
CA ASN A 229 8.15 -9.58 -0.67
C ASN A 229 7.22 -10.80 -0.59
N LEU A 230 6.93 -11.39 -1.74
CA LEU A 230 6.17 -12.63 -1.85
C LEU A 230 6.93 -13.67 -2.65
N MET A 231 6.91 -14.90 -2.17
CA MET A 231 7.35 -16.08 -2.91
C MET A 231 6.13 -16.96 -3.23
N ALA A 232 5.88 -17.20 -4.50
CA ALA A 232 4.84 -18.15 -4.92
C ALA A 232 5.33 -19.58 -4.72
N SER A 233 4.86 -20.23 -3.68
CA SER A 233 5.27 -21.61 -3.36
C SER A 233 4.18 -22.36 -2.63
N ASN A 234 3.99 -23.61 -3.00
CA ASN A 234 3.16 -24.56 -2.24
C ASN A 234 3.95 -25.34 -1.20
N MET A 235 5.24 -25.05 -1.05
CA MET A 235 6.11 -25.75 -0.11
C MET A 235 6.27 -24.94 1.18
N GLY A 236 5.89 -25.52 2.30
CA GLY A 236 6.26 -25.08 3.62
C GLY A 236 7.46 -25.87 4.13
N LEU A 237 8.49 -25.20 4.62
CA LEU A 237 9.66 -25.81 5.23
C LEU A 237 9.74 -25.42 6.71
N ILE A 238 9.78 -26.42 7.57
CA ILE A 238 10.04 -26.25 9.00
C ILE A 238 11.39 -26.88 9.30
N VAL A 239 12.29 -26.09 9.87
CA VAL A 239 13.61 -26.56 10.31
C VAL A 239 13.68 -26.41 11.83
N LYS A 240 14.01 -27.49 12.53
CA LYS A 240 14.21 -27.50 13.99
C LYS A 240 15.56 -28.10 14.33
N ARG A 241 16.24 -27.50 15.28
CA ARG A 241 17.44 -28.10 15.87
C ARG A 241 17.02 -29.27 16.75
N ALA A 242 17.58 -30.45 16.49
CA ALA A 242 17.32 -31.66 17.31
C ALA A 242 18.37 -31.85 18.40
N ASP A 243 19.65 -31.97 18.01
CA ASP A 243 20.82 -32.11 18.88
C ASP A 243 21.91 -31.14 18.38
N ALA A 244 23.07 -31.11 19.04
CA ALA A 244 24.17 -30.18 18.71
C ALA A 244 24.50 -30.11 17.21
N ASP A 245 24.44 -31.27 16.53
CA ASP A 245 24.88 -31.41 15.13
C ASP A 245 23.77 -31.91 14.18
N LYS A 246 22.49 -31.89 14.61
CA LYS A 246 21.38 -32.40 13.82
C LYS A 246 20.27 -31.37 13.63
N LEU A 247 19.78 -31.27 12.41
CA LEU A 247 18.60 -30.52 12.05
C LEU A 247 17.48 -31.46 11.62
N TRP A 248 16.30 -31.24 12.13
CA TRP A 248 15.07 -31.84 11.64
C TRP A 248 14.42 -30.90 10.62
N CYS A 249 14.26 -31.39 9.40
CA CYS A 249 13.62 -30.66 8.32
C CYS A 249 12.33 -31.37 7.91
N THR A 250 11.23 -30.64 7.90
CA THR A 250 9.94 -31.15 7.43
C THR A 250 9.45 -30.26 6.31
N ALA A 251 9.27 -30.86 5.13
CA ALA A 251 8.65 -30.19 3.98
C ALA A 251 7.20 -30.66 3.84
N THR A 252 6.28 -29.69 3.74
CA THR A 252 4.84 -29.94 3.62
C THR A 252 4.26 -29.16 2.47
N ASN A 253 3.24 -29.73 1.80
CA ASN A 253 2.45 -29.01 0.84
C ASN A 253 1.44 -28.12 1.58
N LEU A 254 1.55 -26.80 1.43
CA LEU A 254 0.72 -25.81 2.12
C LEU A 254 -0.77 -25.88 1.74
N MET A 255 -1.08 -26.38 0.54
CA MET A 255 -2.46 -26.50 0.07
C MET A 255 -3.17 -27.74 0.63
N THR A 256 -2.43 -28.83 0.86
CA THR A 256 -3.00 -30.13 1.26
C THR A 256 -2.60 -30.56 2.66
N ALA A 257 -1.68 -29.82 3.28
CA ALA A 257 -1.05 -30.15 4.57
C ALA A 257 -0.34 -31.54 4.58
N SER A 258 -0.11 -32.15 3.41
CA SER A 258 0.57 -33.44 3.30
C SER A 258 2.08 -33.29 3.25
N ALA A 259 2.80 -34.29 3.79
CA ALA A 259 4.25 -34.34 3.70
C ALA A 259 4.71 -34.46 2.23
N MET A 260 5.79 -33.78 1.88
CA MET A 260 6.40 -33.82 0.55
C MET A 260 7.62 -34.75 0.58
N GLY A 261 7.56 -35.83 -0.19
CA GLY A 261 8.69 -36.74 -0.40
C GLY A 261 9.66 -36.25 -1.48
N GLY A 262 10.93 -36.62 -1.37
CA GLY A 262 11.94 -36.34 -2.42
C GLY A 262 12.41 -34.88 -2.48
N VAL A 263 12.13 -34.09 -1.47
CA VAL A 263 12.59 -32.69 -1.39
C VAL A 263 14.08 -32.67 -1.10
N ARG A 264 14.84 -31.96 -1.92
CA ARG A 264 16.27 -31.69 -1.66
C ARG A 264 16.37 -30.42 -0.82
N ILE A 265 17.00 -30.54 0.34
CA ILE A 265 17.29 -29.42 1.24
C ILE A 265 18.79 -29.20 1.24
N THR A 266 19.23 -27.98 0.96
CA THR A 266 20.63 -27.58 0.95
C THR A 266 20.82 -26.45 1.97
N ALA A 267 21.74 -26.64 2.90
CA ALA A 267 22.16 -25.59 3.82
C ALA A 267 23.42 -24.92 3.26
N PHE A 268 23.48 -23.60 3.37
CA PHE A 268 24.65 -22.81 2.99
C PHE A 268 25.19 -22.13 4.25
N ASN A 269 26.52 -21.92 4.28
CA ASN A 269 27.24 -21.26 5.36
C ASN A 269 27.89 -20.00 4.84
#